data_e27d7137006dad2b86989c276eb010a7
#
_entry.id   e27d7137006dad2b86989c276eb010a7
#
_cell.length_a   1.000
_cell.length_b   1.000
_cell.length_c   1.000
_cell.angle_alpha   90.00
_cell.angle_beta   90.00
_cell.angle_gamma   90.00
#
_symmetry.space_group_name_H-M   'P 1'
#
loop_
_entity.id
_entity.type
_entity.pdbx_description
1 polymer ?
#
loop_
_entity_poly.entity_id
_entity_poly.type
_entity_poly.pdbx_seq_one_letter_code
_entity_poly.pdbx_strand_id
1 'polypeptide(L)'
;MHTEACILQNLRPCGPADGCRGLLTDRTGAQFPILREYRHRNTIYNAVPTCLFDRRDRLEGCADLFCLLFTVERKAEVRRLVDCAQRGENPLQAFTRMYV
;
A
#
# COMPACT_ATOMS: atom_id res chain seq x y z
N MET A 1 -5.34 -3.27 -6.57
CA MET A 1 -6.20 -3.39 -7.78
C MET A 1 -5.90 -2.26 -8.74
N HIS A 2 -5.78 -2.57 -10.02
CA HIS A 2 -5.56 -1.58 -11.07
C HIS A 2 -6.84 -1.39 -11.88
N THR A 3 -7.13 -0.16 -12.30
CA THR A 3 -8.31 0.16 -13.10
C THR A 3 -7.91 0.47 -14.54
N GLU A 4 -8.82 0.22 -15.49
CA GLU A 4 -8.62 0.57 -16.89
C GLU A 4 -8.93 2.04 -17.16
N ALA A 5 -9.79 2.65 -16.34
CA ALA A 5 -10.20 4.05 -16.45
C ALA A 5 -10.02 4.76 -15.11
N CYS A 6 -9.94 6.09 -15.15
CA CYS A 6 -9.79 6.88 -13.94
C CYS A 6 -11.10 6.93 -13.16
N ILE A 7 -11.13 6.29 -11.99
CA ILE A 7 -12.31 6.33 -11.11
C ILE A 7 -12.41 7.64 -10.31
N LEU A 8 -11.31 8.40 -10.22
CA LEU A 8 -11.32 9.70 -9.54
C LEU A 8 -12.21 10.72 -10.24
N GLN A 9 -12.47 10.56 -11.53
CA GLN A 9 -13.38 11.40 -12.29
C GLN A 9 -14.82 11.33 -11.76
N ASN A 10 -15.20 10.24 -11.12
CA ASN A 10 -16.51 10.08 -10.50
C ASN A 10 -16.62 10.86 -9.19
N LEU A 11 -15.49 11.26 -8.59
CA LEU A 11 -15.44 11.97 -7.32
C LEU A 11 -15.26 13.47 -7.51
N ARG A 12 -14.54 13.88 -8.56
CA ARG A 12 -14.21 15.27 -8.84
C ARG A 12 -13.77 15.44 -10.30
N PRO A 13 -13.84 16.69 -10.85
CA PRO A 13 -13.32 16.98 -12.19
C PRO A 13 -11.84 16.65 -12.31
N CYS A 14 -11.41 16.24 -13.49
CA CYS A 14 -10.00 16.02 -13.80
C CYS A 14 -9.24 17.34 -13.70
N GLY A 15 -8.12 17.31 -12.95
CA GLY A 15 -7.28 18.47 -12.71
C GLY A 15 -5.80 18.15 -12.92
N PRO A 16 -4.90 18.97 -12.33
CA PRO A 16 -3.46 18.72 -12.41
C PRO A 16 -3.09 17.32 -11.89
N ALA A 17 -2.05 16.74 -12.49
CA ALA A 17 -1.66 15.35 -12.21
C ALA A 17 -1.28 15.09 -10.74
N ASP A 18 -0.71 16.08 -10.07
CA ASP A 18 -0.32 16.00 -8.66
C ASP A 18 -1.52 15.97 -7.71
N GLY A 19 -2.70 16.39 -8.19
CA GLY A 19 -3.96 16.28 -7.45
C GLY A 19 -4.73 14.97 -7.69
N CYS A 20 -4.19 14.02 -8.46
CA CYS A 20 -4.86 12.77 -8.80
C CYS A 20 -4.71 11.73 -7.70
N ARG A 21 -5.29 12.01 -6.54
CA ARG A 21 -5.33 11.13 -5.36
C ARG A 21 -6.74 11.10 -4.78
N GLY A 22 -7.02 10.07 -4.05
CA GLY A 22 -8.28 9.98 -3.33
C GLY A 22 -8.31 8.84 -2.35
N LEU A 23 -9.42 8.75 -1.64
CA LEU A 23 -9.73 7.64 -0.75
C LEU A 23 -11.06 7.06 -1.17
N LEU A 24 -11.11 5.76 -1.29
CA LEU A 24 -12.34 5.02 -1.47
C LEU A 24 -12.73 4.45 -0.12
N THR A 25 -13.91 4.82 0.40
CA THR A 25 -14.39 4.33 1.69
C THR A 25 -15.49 3.32 1.45
N ASP A 26 -15.36 2.14 2.06
CA ASP A 26 -16.40 1.13 1.96
C ASP A 26 -17.47 1.34 3.03
N ARG A 27 -18.50 0.49 3.01
CA ARG A 27 -19.60 0.56 3.99
C ARG A 27 -19.18 0.27 5.43
N THR A 28 -18.01 -0.33 5.65
CA THR A 28 -17.47 -0.61 6.99
C THR A 28 -16.59 0.51 7.52
N GLY A 29 -16.35 1.54 6.71
CA GLY A 29 -15.47 2.65 7.05
C GLY A 29 -14.01 2.44 6.69
N ALA A 30 -13.64 1.31 6.10
CA ALA A 30 -12.27 1.08 5.63
C ALA A 30 -11.95 2.01 4.47
N GLN A 31 -10.77 2.62 4.51
CA GLN A 31 -10.33 3.59 3.52
C GLN A 31 -9.22 3.02 2.66
N PHE A 32 -9.44 3.00 1.35
CA PHE A 32 -8.52 2.46 0.36
C PHE A 32 -7.88 3.62 -0.40
N PRO A 33 -6.56 3.85 -0.25
CA PRO A 33 -5.89 4.90 -1.00
C PRO A 33 -5.94 4.65 -2.51
N ILE A 34 -6.19 5.71 -3.27
CA ILE A 34 -6.21 5.68 -4.72
C ILE A 34 -5.11 6.59 -5.23
N LEU A 35 -4.22 6.07 -6.06
CA LEU A 35 -3.17 6.85 -6.72
C LEU A 35 -3.30 6.72 -8.22
N ARG A 36 -2.92 7.81 -8.91
CA ARG A 36 -2.87 7.83 -10.37
C ARG A 36 -1.70 6.96 -10.85
N GLU A 37 -1.98 6.22 -11.91
CA GLU A 37 -0.97 5.54 -12.70
C GLU A 37 -0.93 6.11 -14.12
N TYR A 38 -0.15 5.47 -14.96
CA TYR A 38 0.03 5.86 -16.35
C TYR A 38 -1.31 5.91 -17.10
N ARG A 39 -1.48 6.93 -17.94
CA ARG A 39 -2.64 7.13 -18.83
C ARG A 39 -4.00 7.17 -18.10
N HIS A 40 -4.11 7.96 -17.05
CA HIS A 40 -5.38 8.14 -16.30
C HIS A 40 -5.93 6.87 -15.68
N ARG A 41 -5.10 5.87 -15.48
CA ARG A 41 -5.45 4.68 -14.69
C ARG A 41 -5.21 4.94 -13.22
N ASN A 42 -5.85 4.16 -12.38
CA ASN A 42 -5.65 4.24 -10.94
C ASN A 42 -5.18 2.91 -10.39
N THR A 43 -4.42 2.98 -9.30
CA THR A 43 -4.18 1.85 -8.42
C THR A 43 -4.92 2.10 -7.12
N ILE A 44 -5.73 1.14 -6.71
CA ILE A 44 -6.42 1.14 -5.43
C ILE A 44 -5.64 0.22 -4.51
N TYR A 45 -5.08 0.80 -3.44
CA TYR A 45 -4.30 0.06 -2.46
C TYR A 45 -5.21 -0.47 -1.36
N ASN A 46 -4.75 -1.51 -0.67
CA ASN A 46 -5.48 -2.06 0.46
C ASN A 46 -5.59 -1.04 1.59
N ALA A 47 -6.64 -1.15 2.39
CA ALA A 47 -6.87 -0.26 3.53
C ALA A 47 -5.78 -0.41 4.60
N VAL A 48 -5.22 -1.61 4.73
CA VAL A 48 -4.11 -1.89 5.65
C VAL A 48 -2.95 -2.51 4.87
N PRO A 49 -1.71 -2.21 5.27
CA PRO A 49 -0.55 -2.79 4.59
C PRO A 49 -0.40 -4.27 4.90
N THR A 50 0.28 -4.98 3.99
CA THR A 50 0.75 -6.34 4.24
C THR A 50 2.09 -6.26 4.95
N CYS A 51 2.22 -6.94 6.09
CA CYS A 51 3.46 -6.96 6.86
C CYS A 51 3.82 -8.38 7.26
N LEU A 52 5.04 -8.79 6.90
CA LEU A 52 5.59 -10.11 7.20
C LEU A 52 6.97 -10.02 7.86
N PHE A 53 7.32 -8.87 8.44
CA PHE A 53 8.65 -8.62 9.00
C PHE A 53 9.03 -9.63 10.10
N ASP A 54 8.07 -10.06 10.88
CA ASP A 54 8.25 -11.00 11.99
C ASP A 54 7.97 -12.46 11.60
N ARG A 55 7.85 -12.74 10.29
CA ARG A 55 7.58 -14.08 9.75
C ARG A 55 8.70 -14.60 8.87
N ARG A 56 9.94 -14.21 9.15
CA ARG A 56 11.12 -14.65 8.38
C ARG A 56 11.25 -16.17 8.34
N ASP A 57 10.98 -16.83 9.47
CA ASP A 57 11.01 -18.29 9.59
C ASP A 57 10.12 -18.98 8.56
N ARG A 58 8.97 -18.40 8.26
CA ARG A 58 8.03 -18.94 7.26
C ARG A 58 8.40 -18.62 5.83
N LEU A 59 9.21 -17.57 5.63
CA LEU A 59 9.61 -17.11 4.30
C LEU A 59 10.95 -17.68 3.87
N GLU A 60 11.74 -18.20 4.81
CA GLU A 60 13.03 -18.78 4.54
C GLU A 60 12.91 -19.92 3.55
N GLY A 61 13.72 -19.88 2.51
CA GLY A 61 13.70 -20.87 1.43
C GLY A 61 12.66 -20.60 0.34
N CYS A 62 11.76 -19.63 0.52
CA CYS A 62 10.76 -19.29 -0.49
C CYS A 62 11.32 -18.41 -1.60
N ALA A 63 12.30 -17.56 -1.28
CA ALA A 63 12.92 -16.65 -2.23
C ALA A 63 14.32 -16.27 -1.74
N ASP A 64 15.16 -15.82 -2.67
CA ASP A 64 16.52 -15.35 -2.35
C ASP A 64 16.52 -13.89 -1.92
N LEU A 65 15.56 -13.11 -2.40
CA LEU A 65 15.43 -11.69 -2.11
C LEU A 65 13.98 -11.34 -1.80
N PHE A 66 13.80 -10.40 -0.88
CA PHE A 66 12.49 -9.85 -0.55
C PHE A 66 12.52 -8.35 -0.77
N CYS A 67 11.48 -7.84 -1.42
CA CYS A 67 11.34 -6.43 -1.71
C CYS A 67 10.35 -5.78 -0.74
N LEU A 68 10.73 -4.62 -0.19
CA LEU A 68 9.82 -3.78 0.55
C LEU A 68 9.19 -2.79 -0.42
N LEU A 69 7.87 -2.86 -0.58
CA LEU A 69 7.13 -1.97 -1.47
C LEU A 69 6.41 -0.92 -0.63
N PHE A 70 6.84 0.32 -0.75
CA PHE A 70 6.19 1.45 -0.12
C PHE A 70 5.32 2.17 -1.14
N THR A 71 4.16 2.64 -0.73
CA THR A 71 3.17 3.23 -1.64
C THR A 71 2.72 4.62 -1.19
N VAL A 72 2.24 4.76 0.03
CA VAL A 72 1.70 6.02 0.56
C VAL A 72 2.43 6.49 1.81
N GLU A 73 3.40 5.72 2.29
CA GLU A 73 4.16 6.04 3.49
C GLU A 73 5.04 7.27 3.28
N ARG A 74 5.17 8.07 4.32
CA ARG A 74 6.06 9.23 4.32
C ARG A 74 7.50 8.78 4.60
N LYS A 75 8.47 9.65 4.27
CA LYS A 75 9.89 9.35 4.40
C LYS A 75 10.28 8.86 5.80
N ALA A 76 9.75 9.49 6.85
CA ALA A 76 10.05 9.09 8.23
C ALA A 76 9.50 7.69 8.54
N GLU A 77 8.31 7.38 8.02
CA GLU A 77 7.72 6.05 8.18
C GLU A 77 8.52 4.99 7.44
N VAL A 78 8.97 5.30 6.22
CA VAL A 78 9.81 4.40 5.42
C VAL A 78 11.09 4.04 6.18
N ARG A 79 11.77 5.03 6.76
CA ARG A 79 13.00 4.79 7.54
C ARG A 79 12.73 3.87 8.73
N ARG A 80 11.67 4.14 9.47
CA ARG A 80 11.29 3.32 10.63
C ARG A 80 10.97 1.89 10.22
N LEU A 81 10.21 1.73 9.12
CA LEU A 81 9.81 0.41 8.64
C LEU A 81 10.98 -0.40 8.11
N VAL A 82 11.93 0.26 7.43
CA VAL A 82 13.16 -0.42 6.97
C VAL A 82 13.96 -0.95 8.17
N ASP A 83 14.13 -0.13 9.21
CA ASP A 83 14.83 -0.56 10.42
C ASP A 83 14.12 -1.74 11.09
N CYS A 84 12.81 -1.68 11.21
CA CYS A 84 12.01 -2.76 11.78
C CYS A 84 12.09 -4.04 10.94
N ALA A 85 12.08 -3.92 9.62
CA ALA A 85 12.22 -5.07 8.72
C ALA A 85 13.58 -5.75 8.91
N GLN A 86 14.65 -4.97 9.07
CA GLN A 86 15.99 -5.50 9.31
C GLN A 86 16.08 -6.25 10.64
N ARG A 87 15.37 -5.78 11.66
CA ARG A 87 15.31 -6.42 12.98
C ARG A 87 14.33 -7.59 13.04
N GLY A 88 13.47 -7.75 12.03
CA GLY A 88 12.41 -8.76 12.03
C GLY A 88 11.27 -8.45 12.98
N GLU A 89 10.99 -7.18 13.20
CA GLU A 89 9.94 -6.70 14.09
C GLU A 89 8.80 -6.08 13.29
N ASN A 90 7.55 -6.32 13.72
CA ASN A 90 6.38 -5.70 13.13
C ASN A 90 5.89 -4.54 14.01
N PRO A 91 6.07 -3.28 13.59
CA PRO A 91 5.64 -2.13 14.37
C PRO A 91 4.18 -1.74 14.14
N LEU A 92 3.48 -2.39 13.22
CA LEU A 92 2.15 -1.99 12.78
C LEU A 92 1.07 -2.55 13.69
N GLN A 93 0.06 -1.73 14.00
CA GLN A 93 -1.11 -2.14 14.75
C GLN A 93 -2.19 -2.72 13.84
N ALA A 94 -2.35 -2.13 12.64
CA ALA A 94 -3.29 -2.59 11.62
C ALA A 94 -2.53 -3.09 10.41
N PHE A 95 -2.64 -4.38 10.10
CA PHE A 95 -1.93 -5.00 8.98
C PHE A 95 -2.62 -6.31 8.57
N THR A 96 -2.24 -6.83 7.43
CA THR A 96 -2.65 -8.16 6.98
C THR A 96 -1.44 -9.04 6.75
N ARG A 97 -1.62 -10.35 6.92
CA ARG A 97 -0.61 -11.38 6.63
C ARG A 97 -0.86 -12.05 5.28
N MET A 98 -1.93 -11.68 4.61
CA MET A 98 -2.42 -12.41 3.44
C MET A 98 -2.70 -13.87 3.83
N TYR A 99 -2.04 -14.81 3.16
CA TYR A 99 -2.21 -16.26 3.40
C TYR A 99 -0.96 -16.90 4.03
N VAL A 100 -0.14 -16.10 4.66
CA VAL A 100 1.12 -16.57 5.27
C VAL A 100 1.00 -16.72 6.77
#